data_fcf5f16c64fa72a296d24707e9e41e40
#
_entry.id   fcf5f16c64fa72a296d24707e9e41e40
#
_cell.length_a   1.000
_cell.length_b   1.000
_cell.length_c   1.000
_cell.angle_alpha   90.00
_cell.angle_beta   90.00
_cell.angle_gamma   90.00
#
_symmetry.space_group_name_H-M   'P 1'
#
loop_
_entity.id
_entity.type
_entity.pdbx_description
1 polymer ?
#
loop_
_entity_poly.entity_id
_entity_poly.type
_entity_poly.pdbx_seq_one_letter_code
_entity_poly.pdbx_strand_id
1 'polypeptide(L)'
;MKQEFYNLQIKTNGQKLYEFTNDTIHWIGQNNFKNGILNLSIQHTSASLIVQENADPDVQTDLINYFNKLATMDNKLYVHTTEGKDDMPAHIKSSLTNNQISLSIKDRELLLGTWQGLFLFEHRLQHQNRTIIHHFIGE
;
A
#
# COMPACT_ATOMS: atom_id res chain seq x y z
N MET A 1 -2.22 -24.76 13.33
CA MET A 1 -1.84 -23.64 12.41
C MET A 1 -2.93 -23.44 11.40
N LYS A 2 -3.28 -22.20 11.16
CA LYS A 2 -4.35 -21.87 10.21
C LYS A 2 -3.86 -20.84 9.18
N GLN A 3 -4.44 -20.88 8.00
CA GLN A 3 -4.22 -19.88 6.97
C GLN A 3 -5.55 -19.28 6.54
N GLU A 4 -5.58 -17.98 6.38
CA GLU A 4 -6.75 -17.26 5.87
C GLU A 4 -6.31 -16.21 4.86
N PHE A 5 -7.16 -16.01 3.86
CA PHE A 5 -6.97 -15.00 2.81
C PHE A 5 -8.12 -14.03 2.76
N TYR A 6 -7.81 -12.77 2.47
CA TYR A 6 -8.79 -11.74 2.26
C TYR A 6 -8.31 -10.78 1.18
N ASN A 7 -9.16 -10.48 0.23
CA ASN A 7 -8.88 -9.51 -0.82
C ASN A 7 -9.63 -8.21 -0.54
N LEU A 8 -8.88 -7.20 -0.10
CA LEU A 8 -9.41 -5.86 0.12
C LEU A 8 -9.37 -5.09 -1.20
N GLN A 9 -10.53 -4.60 -1.64
CA GLN A 9 -10.64 -3.75 -2.83
C GLN A 9 -10.59 -2.29 -2.44
N ILE A 10 -9.71 -1.52 -3.09
CA ILE A 10 -9.63 -0.06 -2.92
C ILE A 10 -9.81 0.60 -4.29
N LYS A 11 -10.82 1.46 -4.40
CA LYS A 11 -10.99 2.34 -5.55
C LYS A 11 -10.22 3.61 -5.31
N THR A 12 -9.24 3.89 -6.16
CA THR A 12 -8.41 5.08 -6.05
C THR A 12 -8.85 6.17 -7.03
N ASN A 13 -8.55 7.40 -6.69
CA ASN A 13 -8.82 8.57 -7.53
C ASN A 13 -7.62 9.50 -7.46
N GLY A 14 -6.58 9.16 -8.23
CA GLY A 14 -5.35 9.94 -8.30
C GLY A 14 -4.31 9.58 -7.25
N GLN A 15 -3.18 10.25 -7.35
CA GLN A 15 -2.04 10.05 -6.46
C GLN A 15 -2.38 10.42 -5.03
N LYS A 16 -2.26 9.44 -4.14
CA LYS A 16 -2.54 9.62 -2.72
C LYS A 16 -2.05 8.40 -1.95
N LEU A 17 -1.90 8.56 -0.64
CA LEU A 17 -1.80 7.46 0.31
C LEU A 17 -3.20 7.13 0.81
N TYR A 18 -3.68 5.94 0.47
CA TYR A 18 -5.00 5.46 0.89
C TYR A 18 -4.83 4.54 2.09
N GLU A 19 -5.24 5.02 3.26
CA GLU A 19 -5.08 4.25 4.50
C GLU A 19 -6.08 3.09 4.56
N PHE A 20 -5.61 1.89 4.94
CA PHE A 20 -6.43 0.71 5.12
C PHE A 20 -6.17 -0.01 6.45
N THR A 21 -5.61 0.68 7.42
CA THR A 21 -5.30 0.13 8.75
C THR A 21 -6.53 -0.44 9.44
N ASN A 22 -7.62 0.32 9.46
CA ASN A 22 -8.84 -0.09 10.16
C ASN A 22 -9.52 -1.30 9.48
N ASP A 23 -9.52 -1.37 8.16
CA ASP A 23 -10.03 -2.54 7.43
C ASP A 23 -9.27 -3.80 7.81
N THR A 24 -7.95 -3.69 7.93
CA THR A 24 -7.09 -4.81 8.31
C THR A 24 -7.33 -5.25 9.75
N ILE A 25 -7.38 -4.30 10.68
CA ILE A 25 -7.64 -4.58 12.11
C ILE A 25 -9.02 -5.23 12.27
N HIS A 26 -10.02 -4.74 11.56
CA HIS A 26 -11.37 -5.30 11.59
C HIS A 26 -11.39 -6.75 11.12
N TRP A 27 -10.72 -7.06 10.00
CA TRP A 27 -10.61 -8.43 9.50
C TRP A 27 -9.91 -9.36 10.49
N ILE A 28 -8.84 -8.92 11.14
CA ILE A 28 -8.13 -9.66 12.19
C ILE A 28 -9.10 -9.99 13.33
N GLY A 29 -9.86 -9.00 13.78
CA GLY A 29 -10.83 -9.16 14.87
C GLY A 29 -11.96 -10.12 14.54
N GLN A 30 -12.51 -10.05 13.33
CA GLN A 30 -13.58 -10.94 12.86
C GLN A 30 -13.15 -12.42 12.82
N ASN A 31 -11.88 -12.68 12.56
CA ASN A 31 -11.36 -14.05 12.44
C ASN A 31 -10.71 -14.56 13.72
N ASN A 32 -10.67 -13.77 14.79
CA ASN A 32 -10.10 -14.12 16.08
C ASN A 32 -8.65 -14.62 15.98
N PHE A 33 -7.86 -14.05 15.08
CA PHE A 33 -6.45 -14.39 14.99
C PHE A 33 -5.71 -14.00 16.27
N LYS A 34 -4.95 -14.92 16.84
CA LYS A 34 -4.26 -14.71 18.12
C LYS A 34 -2.81 -14.29 17.90
N ASN A 35 -2.04 -15.18 17.28
CA ASN A 35 -0.61 -14.97 17.06
C ASN A 35 -0.25 -15.45 15.67
N GLY A 36 0.57 -14.72 14.97
CA GLY A 36 1.01 -15.14 13.64
C GLY A 36 1.62 -14.02 12.83
N ILE A 37 1.71 -14.28 11.54
CA ILE A 37 2.23 -13.36 10.56
C ILE A 37 1.10 -13.00 9.60
N LEU A 38 0.94 -11.71 9.38
CA LEU A 38 0.11 -11.16 8.32
C LEU A 38 1.02 -10.70 7.20
N ASN A 39 0.86 -11.29 6.02
CA ASN A 39 1.50 -10.81 4.81
C ASN A 39 0.49 -10.01 3.99
N LEU A 40 0.87 -8.80 3.60
CA LEU A 40 0.11 -7.93 2.72
C LEU A 40 0.84 -7.83 1.39
N SER A 41 0.13 -8.04 0.29
CA SER A 41 0.73 -7.93 -1.04
C SER A 41 -0.24 -7.34 -2.05
N ILE A 42 0.30 -6.80 -3.12
CA ILE A 42 -0.49 -6.32 -4.26
C ILE A 42 0.00 -6.96 -5.56
N GLN A 43 -0.94 -7.15 -6.48
CA GLN A 43 -0.66 -7.69 -7.81
C GLN A 43 -0.69 -6.57 -8.86
N HIS A 44 0.00 -5.47 -8.54
CA HIS A 44 0.04 -4.26 -9.37
C HIS A 44 1.48 -3.78 -9.53
N THR A 45 1.76 -3.09 -10.64
CA THR A 45 3.07 -2.54 -10.96
C THR A 45 3.09 -1.00 -10.99
N SER A 46 1.97 -0.35 -10.68
CA SER A 46 1.83 1.10 -10.68
C SER A 46 1.22 1.66 -9.39
N ALA A 47 1.20 0.86 -8.35
CA ALA A 47 0.88 1.21 -6.98
C ALA A 47 1.77 0.37 -6.05
N SER A 48 1.85 0.75 -4.78
CA SER A 48 2.69 0.05 -3.80
C SER A 48 2.09 0.11 -2.41
N LEU A 49 2.75 -0.55 -1.46
CA LEU A 49 2.37 -0.54 -0.05
C LEU A 49 3.45 0.15 0.76
N ILE A 50 3.05 0.95 1.74
CA ILE A 50 3.97 1.50 2.73
C ILE A 50 3.35 1.48 4.12
N VAL A 51 4.21 1.38 5.13
CA VAL A 51 3.89 1.67 6.52
C VAL A 51 4.47 3.06 6.81
N GLN A 52 3.62 3.99 7.19
CA GLN A 52 4.05 5.37 7.38
C GLN A 52 3.20 6.07 8.43
N GLU A 53 3.62 7.26 8.85
CA GLU A 53 2.89 8.09 9.79
C GLU A 53 1.49 8.42 9.27
N ASN A 54 0.49 8.30 10.15
CA ASN A 54 -0.90 8.57 9.82
C ASN A 54 -1.52 9.74 10.62
N ALA A 55 -0.71 10.47 11.39
CA ALA A 55 -1.19 11.57 12.23
C ALA A 55 -1.14 12.92 11.53
N ASP A 56 0.02 13.27 10.95
CA ASP A 56 0.23 14.55 10.28
C ASP A 56 0.11 14.38 8.75
N PRO A 57 -0.92 14.99 8.13
CA PRO A 57 -1.11 14.89 6.67
C PRO A 57 0.03 15.52 5.87
N ASP A 58 0.84 16.40 6.45
CA ASP A 58 1.97 17.01 5.78
C ASP A 58 3.04 15.99 5.40
N VAL A 59 3.19 14.91 6.17
CA VAL A 59 4.09 13.80 5.82
C VAL A 59 3.71 13.19 4.49
N GLN A 60 2.41 12.95 4.28
CA GLN A 60 1.91 12.39 3.01
C GLN A 60 2.14 13.35 1.84
N THR A 61 1.89 14.62 2.05
CA THR A 61 2.12 15.67 1.04
C THR A 61 3.58 15.73 0.63
N ASP A 62 4.50 15.73 1.60
CA ASP A 62 5.93 15.77 1.34
C ASP A 62 6.43 14.52 0.63
N LEU A 63 5.92 13.34 0.99
CA LEU A 63 6.27 12.09 0.31
C LEU A 63 5.83 12.11 -1.16
N ILE A 64 4.61 12.52 -1.44
CA ILE A 64 4.10 12.61 -2.82
C ILE A 64 4.95 13.58 -3.64
N ASN A 65 5.25 14.74 -3.09
CA ASN A 65 6.06 15.76 -3.77
C ASN A 65 7.49 15.28 -4.02
N TYR A 66 8.09 14.60 -3.05
CA TYR A 66 9.44 14.04 -3.19
C TYR A 66 9.48 13.00 -4.31
N PHE A 67 8.56 12.04 -4.31
CA PHE A 67 8.52 11.01 -5.33
C PHE A 67 8.19 11.57 -6.73
N ASN A 68 7.40 12.62 -6.82
CA ASN A 68 7.14 13.30 -8.09
C ASN A 68 8.37 14.02 -8.64
N LYS A 69 9.28 14.48 -7.77
CA LYS A 69 10.55 15.05 -8.20
C LYS A 69 11.54 13.95 -8.62
N LEU A 70 11.54 12.84 -7.90
CA LEU A 70 12.44 11.73 -8.17
C LEU A 70 12.10 11.03 -9.49
N ALA A 71 10.83 10.82 -9.76
CA ALA A 71 10.32 10.20 -10.99
C ALA A 71 9.42 11.19 -11.72
N THR A 72 10.04 12.03 -12.53
CA THR A 72 9.38 13.14 -13.22
C THR A 72 8.48 12.64 -14.35
N MET A 73 7.30 13.24 -14.47
CA MET A 73 6.34 12.96 -15.55
C MET A 73 6.71 13.69 -16.83
N ASP A 74 7.78 13.26 -17.47
CA ASP A 74 8.26 13.82 -18.73
C ASP A 74 8.56 12.68 -19.71
N ASN A 75 7.75 12.55 -20.76
CA ASN A 75 7.90 11.52 -21.78
C ASN A 75 9.25 11.53 -22.48
N LYS A 76 9.96 12.65 -22.47
CA LYS A 76 11.30 12.74 -23.06
C LYS A 76 12.35 11.90 -22.32
N LEU A 77 12.07 11.56 -21.06
CA LEU A 77 12.99 10.79 -20.22
C LEU A 77 12.85 9.28 -20.39
N TYR A 78 11.77 8.82 -21.03
CA TYR A 78 11.39 7.40 -21.03
C TYR A 78 11.11 6.85 -22.41
N VAL A 79 11.19 5.54 -22.55
CA VAL A 79 10.80 4.78 -23.74
C VAL A 79 9.34 4.33 -23.66
N HIS A 80 8.89 3.93 -22.45
CA HIS A 80 7.52 3.51 -22.19
C HIS A 80 6.61 4.72 -21.98
N THR A 81 5.90 5.14 -23.03
CA THR A 81 5.15 6.40 -23.04
C THR A 81 3.71 6.30 -23.55
N THR A 82 3.26 5.08 -23.94
CA THR A 82 1.96 4.93 -24.63
C THR A 82 0.75 4.91 -23.69
N GLU A 83 0.95 4.74 -22.39
CA GLU A 83 -0.12 4.62 -21.39
C GLU A 83 -0.30 5.87 -20.53
N GLY A 84 0.22 7.01 -20.97
CA GLY A 84 0.19 8.28 -20.26
C GLY A 84 1.54 8.64 -19.65
N LYS A 85 1.76 9.93 -19.43
CA LYS A 85 3.02 10.46 -18.88
C LYS A 85 3.28 10.06 -17.44
N ASP A 86 2.24 9.63 -16.72
CA ASP A 86 2.32 9.21 -15.33
C ASP A 86 2.65 7.71 -15.17
N ASP A 87 2.56 6.92 -16.23
CA ASP A 87 2.67 5.46 -16.11
C ASP A 87 4.11 5.00 -15.84
N MET A 88 5.08 5.41 -16.63
CA MET A 88 6.49 5.03 -16.36
C MET A 88 6.99 5.56 -15.01
N PRO A 89 6.72 6.81 -14.63
CA PRO A 89 6.98 7.28 -13.26
C PRO A 89 6.31 6.42 -12.19
N ALA A 90 5.08 5.96 -12.41
CA ALA A 90 4.40 5.07 -11.48
C ALA A 90 5.13 3.74 -11.31
N HIS A 91 5.63 3.14 -12.39
CA HIS A 91 6.45 1.93 -12.32
C HIS A 91 7.76 2.14 -11.55
N ILE A 92 8.41 3.28 -11.73
CA ILE A 92 9.63 3.62 -10.99
C ILE A 92 9.34 3.74 -9.49
N LYS A 93 8.29 4.49 -9.11
CA LYS A 93 7.89 4.65 -7.71
C LYS A 93 7.53 3.32 -7.06
N SER A 94 6.79 2.48 -7.79
CA SER A 94 6.42 1.14 -7.34
C SER A 94 7.66 0.25 -7.11
N SER A 95 8.69 0.39 -7.95
CA SER A 95 9.95 -0.35 -7.83
C SER A 95 10.79 0.10 -6.64
N LEU A 96 10.63 1.33 -6.18
CA LEU A 96 11.38 1.93 -5.07
C LEU A 96 10.70 1.75 -3.71
N THR A 97 9.45 1.36 -3.70
CA THR A 97 8.66 1.13 -2.49
C THR A 97 8.31 -0.36 -2.37
N ASN A 98 7.32 -0.74 -1.57
CA ASN A 98 7.07 -2.14 -1.32
C ASN A 98 5.84 -2.62 -2.10
N ASN A 99 5.93 -3.81 -2.69
CA ASN A 99 4.75 -4.52 -3.18
C ASN A 99 4.24 -5.56 -2.16
N GLN A 100 5.00 -5.80 -1.11
CA GLN A 100 4.73 -6.76 -0.05
C GLN A 100 5.24 -6.25 1.28
N ILE A 101 4.44 -6.45 2.34
CA ILE A 101 4.78 -6.10 3.73
C ILE A 101 4.40 -7.28 4.61
N SER A 102 5.26 -7.65 5.54
CA SER A 102 4.95 -8.63 6.59
C SER A 102 4.87 -7.94 7.94
N LEU A 103 3.83 -8.26 8.70
CA LEU A 103 3.57 -7.72 10.02
C LEU A 103 3.29 -8.85 11.00
N SER A 104 3.58 -8.63 12.28
CA SER A 104 3.28 -9.59 13.33
C SER A 104 1.92 -9.30 13.95
N ILE A 105 1.19 -10.38 14.28
CA ILE A 105 0.02 -10.34 15.15
C ILE A 105 0.38 -11.06 16.43
N LYS A 106 0.16 -10.43 17.56
CA LYS A 106 0.40 -11.00 18.88
C LYS A 106 -0.75 -10.63 19.81
N ASP A 107 -1.25 -11.62 20.55
CA ASP A 107 -2.35 -11.44 21.48
C ASP A 107 -3.57 -10.75 20.87
N ARG A 108 -3.87 -11.08 19.61
CA ARG A 108 -4.96 -10.53 18.78
C ARG A 108 -4.76 -9.09 18.30
N GLU A 109 -3.56 -8.56 18.49
CA GLU A 109 -3.24 -7.20 18.08
C GLU A 109 -2.23 -7.18 16.94
N LEU A 110 -2.50 -6.37 15.92
CA LEU A 110 -1.55 -6.06 14.88
C LEU A 110 -0.46 -5.16 15.47
N LEU A 111 0.79 -5.60 15.40
CA LEU A 111 1.90 -4.87 15.99
C LEU A 111 2.32 -3.71 15.09
N LEU A 112 1.73 -2.56 15.35
CA LEU A 112 2.08 -1.27 14.75
C LEU A 112 2.48 -0.28 15.85
N GLY A 113 3.41 0.61 15.53
CA GLY A 113 3.70 1.77 16.38
C GLY A 113 2.51 2.72 16.44
N THR A 114 2.49 3.59 17.45
CA THR A 114 1.39 4.55 17.68
C THR A 114 1.06 5.40 16.45
N TRP A 115 2.09 5.78 15.69
CA TRP A 115 1.95 6.67 14.54
C TRP A 115 1.96 5.94 13.20
N GLN A 116 2.10 4.61 13.21
CA GLN A 116 2.15 3.83 11.98
C GLN A 116 0.75 3.51 11.46
N GLY A 117 0.54 3.74 10.19
CA GLY A 117 -0.61 3.27 9.43
C GLY A 117 -0.19 2.46 8.23
N LEU A 118 -1.12 1.66 7.72
CA LEU A 118 -0.97 0.89 6.49
C LEU A 118 -1.57 1.68 5.35
N PHE A 119 -0.80 1.89 4.28
CA PHE A 119 -1.24 2.68 3.13
C PHE A 119 -1.02 1.96 1.82
N LEU A 120 -2.00 2.06 0.93
CA LEU A 120 -1.81 1.87 -0.49
C LEU A 120 -1.30 3.20 -1.07
N PHE A 121 -0.13 3.17 -1.68
CA PHE A 121 0.47 4.32 -2.35
C PHE A 121 0.11 4.27 -3.83
N GLU A 122 -0.90 5.05 -4.24
CA GLU A 122 -1.33 5.13 -5.63
C GLU A 122 -0.44 6.10 -6.40
N HIS A 123 0.14 5.64 -7.51
CA HIS A 123 1.05 6.44 -8.31
C HIS A 123 0.45 6.93 -9.64
N ARG A 124 -0.74 6.44 -10.00
CA ARG A 124 -1.45 6.90 -11.21
C ARG A 124 -2.33 8.10 -10.91
N LEU A 125 -2.57 8.93 -11.93
CA LEU A 125 -3.39 10.14 -11.81
C LEU A 125 -4.89 9.86 -11.96
N GLN A 126 -5.26 8.77 -12.64
CA GLN A 126 -6.64 8.42 -12.93
C GLN A 126 -7.18 7.39 -11.95
N HIS A 127 -8.49 7.16 -12.00
CA HIS A 127 -9.15 6.11 -11.25
C HIS A 127 -8.55 4.74 -11.51
N GLN A 128 -8.31 3.99 -10.45
CA GLN A 128 -7.86 2.60 -10.50
C GLN A 128 -8.67 1.76 -9.51
N ASN A 129 -8.76 0.47 -9.79
CA ASN A 129 -9.23 -0.54 -8.84
C ASN A 129 -8.02 -1.33 -8.37
N ARG A 130 -7.70 -1.25 -7.09
CA ARG A 130 -6.56 -1.93 -6.50
C ARG A 130 -7.03 -3.02 -5.55
N THR A 131 -6.29 -4.13 -5.53
CA THR A 131 -6.54 -5.25 -4.63
C THR A 131 -5.35 -5.44 -3.72
N ILE A 132 -5.60 -5.49 -2.41
CA ILE A 132 -4.59 -5.84 -1.40
C ILE A 132 -4.94 -7.22 -0.88
N ILE A 133 -4.02 -8.16 -1.06
CA ILE A 133 -4.16 -9.53 -0.56
C ILE A 133 -3.65 -9.55 0.87
N HIS A 134 -4.53 -9.94 1.79
CA HIS A 134 -4.17 -10.25 3.17
C HIS A 134 -4.01 -11.75 3.28
N HIS A 135 -2.87 -12.20 3.76
CA HIS A 135 -2.61 -13.62 3.99
C HIS A 135 -2.09 -13.80 5.41
N PHE A 136 -2.91 -14.43 6.24
CA PHE A 136 -2.56 -14.75 7.63
C PHE A 136 -2.08 -16.18 7.74
N ILE A 137 -1.01 -16.38 8.51
CA ILE A 137 -0.53 -17.71 8.93
C ILE A 137 -0.26 -17.65 10.43
N GLY A 138 -0.91 -18.52 11.19
CA GLY A 138 -0.73 -18.57 12.63
C GLY A 138 -1.80 -19.36 13.36
N GLU A 139 -2.23 -18.85 14.50
CA GLU A 139 -3.27 -19.45 15.35
C GLU A 139 -4.31 -18.43 15.83
#